data_4036cc42d76b7de4c332c792b64d6224
#
_entry.id   4036cc42d76b7de4c332c792b64d6224
#
_cell.length_a   1.000
_cell.length_b   1.000
_cell.length_c   1.000
_cell.angle_alpha   90.00
_cell.angle_beta   90.00
_cell.angle_gamma   90.00
#
_symmetry.space_group_name_H-M   'P 1'
#
loop_
_entity.id
_entity.type
_entity.pdbx_description
1 polymer ?
#
loop_
_entity_poly.entity_id
_entity_poly.type
_entity_poly.pdbx_seq_one_letter_code
_entity_poly.pdbx_strand_id
1 'polypeptide(L)'
;MKFGWLCSHESYQPEALVDQAVRAEEAGFDAVLGSDHFHPWVDDESAAGFVWSWFGAVAARTERVELATSVTCPLFHYHPGLIAQAAATVDRLCGGRFILGV
;
A
#
# COMPACT_ATOMS: atom_id res chain seq x y z
N MET A 1 6.28 -20.42 2.17
CA MET A 1 5.76 -19.58 1.07
C MET A 1 4.86 -18.53 1.69
N LYS A 2 4.97 -17.27 1.26
CA LYS A 2 4.09 -16.19 1.73
C LYS A 2 3.09 -15.83 0.64
N PHE A 3 1.86 -15.48 1.04
CA PHE A 3 0.80 -15.04 0.15
C PHE A 3 0.42 -13.59 0.48
N GLY A 4 0.41 -12.74 -0.52
CA GLY A 4 -0.01 -11.34 -0.40
C GLY A 4 -1.31 -11.07 -1.12
N TRP A 5 -2.12 -10.15 -0.59
CA TRP A 5 -3.31 -9.61 -1.23
C TRP A 5 -2.98 -8.26 -1.88
N LEU A 6 -3.22 -8.12 -3.17
CA LEU A 6 -3.03 -6.84 -3.87
C LEU A 6 -4.27 -5.95 -3.73
N CYS A 7 -4.08 -4.81 -3.09
CA CYS A 7 -5.04 -3.72 -3.02
C CYS A 7 -4.83 -2.78 -4.21
N SER A 8 -5.62 -2.95 -5.27
CA SER A 8 -5.50 -2.17 -6.50
C SER A 8 -6.08 -0.77 -6.31
N HIS A 9 -5.23 0.24 -6.21
CA HIS A 9 -5.61 1.63 -6.07
C HIS A 9 -6.24 2.24 -7.33
N GLU A 10 -6.13 1.57 -8.45
CA GLU A 10 -6.78 1.95 -9.71
C GLU A 10 -8.24 1.51 -9.77
N SER A 11 -8.56 0.42 -9.08
CA SER A 11 -9.88 -0.24 -9.21
C SER A 11 -10.84 0.07 -8.08
N TYR A 12 -10.34 0.53 -6.92
CA TYR A 12 -11.15 0.72 -5.71
C TYR A 12 -10.81 2.02 -5.00
N GLN A 13 -11.80 2.59 -4.33
CA GLN A 13 -11.61 3.77 -3.48
C GLN A 13 -10.81 3.42 -2.21
N PRO A 14 -10.05 4.36 -1.64
CA PRO A 14 -9.12 4.09 -0.54
C PRO A 14 -9.77 3.46 0.69
N GLU A 15 -10.97 3.88 1.05
CA GLU A 15 -11.71 3.32 2.20
C GLU A 15 -12.04 1.85 2.02
N ALA A 16 -12.46 1.45 0.81
CA ALA A 16 -12.71 0.05 0.50
C ALA A 16 -11.42 -0.79 0.54
N LEU A 17 -10.30 -0.20 0.14
CA LEU A 17 -8.99 -0.87 0.20
C LEU A 17 -8.48 -1.05 1.63
N VAL A 18 -8.81 -0.14 2.56
CA VAL A 18 -8.51 -0.34 3.99
C VAL A 18 -9.28 -1.55 4.51
N ASP A 19 -10.56 -1.67 4.18
CA ASP A 19 -11.38 -2.81 4.60
C ASP A 19 -10.89 -4.13 3.96
N GLN A 20 -10.44 -4.09 2.70
CA GLN A 20 -9.81 -5.26 2.06
C GLN A 20 -8.54 -5.70 2.80
N ALA A 21 -7.69 -4.77 3.19
CA ALA A 21 -6.45 -5.07 3.91
C ALA A 21 -6.74 -5.75 5.27
N VAL A 22 -7.71 -5.24 6.01
CA VAL A 22 -8.15 -5.85 7.29
C VAL A 22 -8.67 -7.27 7.06
N ARG A 23 -9.55 -7.45 6.07
CA ARG A 23 -10.09 -8.79 5.74
C ARG A 23 -9.01 -9.75 5.26
N ALA A 24 -8.01 -9.28 4.52
CA ALA A 24 -6.89 -10.10 4.11
C ALA A 24 -6.10 -10.61 5.32
N GLU A 25 -5.85 -9.74 6.31
CA GLU A 25 -5.23 -10.14 7.57
C GLU A 25 -6.06 -11.20 8.32
N GLU A 26 -7.37 -10.97 8.44
CA GLU A 26 -8.30 -11.92 9.09
C GLU A 26 -8.36 -13.26 8.35
N ALA A 27 -8.27 -13.24 7.02
CA ALA A 27 -8.25 -14.44 6.19
C ALA A 27 -6.92 -15.20 6.22
N GLY A 28 -5.88 -14.64 6.85
CA GLY A 28 -4.60 -15.32 7.03
C GLY A 28 -3.55 -15.02 5.96
N PHE A 29 -3.73 -14.00 5.14
CA PHE A 29 -2.66 -13.55 4.24
C PHE A 29 -1.45 -13.05 5.04
N ASP A 30 -0.27 -13.19 4.46
CA ASP A 30 1.00 -12.78 5.06
C ASP A 30 1.32 -11.31 4.80
N ALA A 31 0.83 -10.78 3.68
CA ALA A 31 1.10 -9.41 3.26
C ALA A 31 -0.11 -8.77 2.57
N VAL A 32 -0.17 -7.44 2.62
CA VAL A 32 -1.01 -6.62 1.74
C VAL A 32 -0.13 -5.68 0.92
N LEU A 33 -0.42 -5.58 -0.37
CA LEU A 33 0.36 -4.82 -1.32
C LEU A 33 -0.49 -3.67 -1.85
N GLY A 34 0.08 -2.46 -1.92
CA GLY A 34 -0.57 -1.31 -2.55
C GLY A 34 0.10 -0.94 -3.86
N SER A 35 -0.68 -0.72 -4.91
CA SER A 35 -0.18 -0.13 -6.14
C SER A 35 0.01 1.39 -5.98
N ASP A 36 1.10 1.92 -6.53
CA ASP A 36 1.48 3.33 -6.38
C ASP A 36 1.49 4.02 -7.74
N HIS A 37 0.30 4.43 -8.18
CA HIS A 37 0.10 5.15 -9.45
C HIS A 37 -0.55 6.52 -9.22
N PHE A 38 -0.08 7.51 -9.97
CA PHE A 38 -0.68 8.85 -9.96
C PHE A 38 -2.02 8.88 -10.69
N HIS A 39 -2.18 8.04 -11.71
CA HIS A 39 -3.35 7.98 -12.58
C HIS A 39 -3.64 6.51 -12.92
N PRO A 40 -4.91 6.11 -13.05
CA PRO A 40 -5.25 4.76 -13.51
C PRO A 40 -4.73 4.50 -14.94
N TRP A 41 -4.54 3.22 -15.26
CA TRP A 41 -3.99 2.80 -16.56
C TRP A 41 -4.96 3.04 -17.73
N VAL A 42 -6.25 2.97 -17.45
CA VAL A 42 -7.32 3.16 -18.45
C VAL A 42 -8.43 4.01 -17.85
N ASP A 43 -9.15 4.72 -18.70
CA ASP A 43 -10.20 5.67 -18.28
C ASP A 43 -11.38 5.00 -17.54
N ASP A 44 -11.62 3.71 -17.80
CA ASP A 44 -12.66 2.94 -17.12
C ASP A 44 -12.33 2.56 -15.67
N GLU A 45 -11.06 2.62 -15.29
CA GLU A 45 -10.64 2.53 -13.89
C GLU A 45 -10.91 3.86 -13.19
N SER A 46 -11.53 3.81 -12.02
CA SER A 46 -12.17 5.00 -11.45
C SER A 46 -11.42 5.63 -10.28
N ALA A 47 -10.27 5.09 -9.88
CA ALA A 47 -9.56 5.50 -8.69
C ALA A 47 -8.06 5.67 -8.92
N ALA A 48 -7.45 6.54 -8.12
CA ALA A 48 -6.00 6.70 -8.01
C ALA A 48 -5.67 7.25 -6.62
N GLY A 49 -6.02 6.48 -5.59
CA GLY A 49 -5.77 6.84 -4.21
C GLY A 49 -4.28 6.89 -3.90
N PHE A 50 -3.85 7.84 -3.07
CA PHE A 50 -2.45 8.00 -2.68
C PHE A 50 -2.04 6.89 -1.69
N VAL A 51 -1.26 5.94 -2.16
CA VAL A 51 -0.90 4.72 -1.43
C VAL A 51 -0.23 4.99 -0.07
N TRP A 52 0.58 6.04 0.02
CA TRP A 52 1.29 6.36 1.26
C TRP A 52 0.36 6.82 2.39
N SER A 53 -0.70 7.57 2.07
CA SER A 53 -1.76 7.89 3.04
C SER A 53 -2.55 6.66 3.45
N TRP A 54 -2.85 5.78 2.48
CA TRP A 54 -3.53 4.52 2.71
C TRP A 54 -2.73 3.58 3.63
N PHE A 55 -1.41 3.44 3.43
CA PHE A 55 -0.57 2.67 4.34
C PHE A 55 -0.64 3.14 5.78
N GLY A 56 -0.73 4.45 6.02
CA GLY A 56 -0.94 4.98 7.37
C GLY A 56 -2.23 4.47 8.02
N ALA A 57 -3.32 4.45 7.25
CA ALA A 57 -4.61 3.92 7.72
C ALA A 57 -4.56 2.40 7.96
N VAL A 58 -3.95 1.64 7.04
CA VAL A 58 -3.81 0.18 7.18
C VAL A 58 -2.91 -0.18 8.36
N ALA A 59 -1.81 0.54 8.56
CA ALA A 59 -0.90 0.33 9.69
C ALA A 59 -1.63 0.47 11.04
N ALA A 60 -2.59 1.40 11.13
CA ALA A 60 -3.40 1.61 12.33
C ALA A 60 -4.50 0.56 12.54
N ARG A 61 -4.82 -0.22 11.52
CA ARG A 61 -5.94 -1.18 11.52
C ARG A 61 -5.50 -2.65 11.45
N THR A 62 -4.20 -2.91 11.28
CA THR A 62 -3.62 -4.25 11.15
C THR A 62 -2.47 -4.45 12.13
N GLU A 63 -2.24 -5.70 12.55
CA GLU A 63 -1.23 -6.03 13.55
C GLU A 63 -0.14 -6.97 13.03
N ARG A 64 -0.43 -7.79 11.99
CA ARG A 64 0.41 -8.90 11.57
C ARG A 64 0.92 -8.80 10.15
N VAL A 65 0.07 -8.44 9.19
CA VAL A 65 0.44 -8.44 7.77
C VAL A 65 1.59 -7.49 7.46
N GLU A 66 2.49 -7.93 6.60
CA GLU A 66 3.49 -7.05 5.99
C GLU A 66 2.80 -6.09 5.03
N LEU A 67 3.25 -4.83 5.00
CA LEU A 67 2.75 -3.80 4.10
C LEU A 67 3.79 -3.57 3.01
N ALA A 68 3.43 -3.69 1.74
CA ALA A 68 4.41 -3.56 0.66
C ALA A 68 3.91 -2.67 -0.47
N THR A 69 4.78 -1.85 -1.05
CA THR A 69 4.49 -1.22 -2.34
C THR A 69 4.70 -2.22 -3.48
N SER A 70 3.80 -2.22 -4.46
CA SER A 70 3.87 -3.13 -5.61
C SER A 70 3.56 -2.39 -6.93
N VAL A 71 4.43 -1.55 -7.41
CA VAL A 71 5.70 -1.05 -6.87
C VAL A 71 5.71 0.48 -6.86
N THR A 72 6.60 1.10 -6.12
CA THR A 72 6.84 2.55 -6.21
C THR A 72 7.91 2.84 -7.26
N CYS A 73 7.65 3.80 -8.15
CA CYS A 73 8.65 4.29 -9.11
C CYS A 73 9.40 5.50 -8.54
N PRO A 74 10.64 5.33 -8.05
CA PRO A 74 11.32 6.38 -7.30
C PRO A 74 11.90 7.50 -8.16
N LEU A 75 12.01 7.32 -9.46
CA LEU A 75 12.74 8.26 -10.33
C LEU A 75 11.84 9.29 -11.02
N PHE A 76 10.60 8.92 -11.35
CA PHE A 76 9.71 9.77 -12.14
C PHE A 76 8.52 10.30 -11.34
N HIS A 77 8.13 9.59 -10.30
CA HIS A 77 6.92 9.90 -9.54
C HIS A 77 7.21 10.76 -8.31
N TYR A 78 8.36 10.55 -7.68
CA TYR A 78 8.73 11.22 -6.43
C TYR A 78 10.19 11.65 -6.42
N HIS A 79 10.48 12.65 -5.58
CA HIS A 79 11.85 12.86 -5.14
C HIS A 79 12.29 11.72 -4.20
N PRO A 80 13.47 11.11 -4.38
CA PRO A 80 13.92 9.96 -3.56
C PRO A 80 13.90 10.22 -2.05
N GLY A 81 14.22 11.44 -1.62
CA GLY A 81 14.15 11.83 -0.22
C GLY A 81 12.74 11.76 0.37
N LEU A 82 11.72 12.06 -0.45
CA LEU A 82 10.32 11.94 -0.02
C LEU A 82 9.92 10.48 0.17
N ILE A 83 10.34 9.59 -0.75
CA ILE A 83 10.10 8.15 -0.61
C ILE A 83 10.77 7.60 0.64
N ALA A 84 12.02 7.96 0.89
CA ALA A 84 12.75 7.53 2.08
C ALA A 84 12.04 7.97 3.38
N GLN A 85 11.55 9.22 3.42
CA GLN A 85 10.79 9.73 4.55
C GLN A 85 9.44 8.98 4.71
N ALA A 86 8.71 8.78 3.62
CA ALA A 86 7.43 8.07 3.63
C ALA A 86 7.60 6.62 4.09
N ALA A 87 8.57 5.89 3.53
CA ALA A 87 8.87 4.52 3.90
C ALA A 87 9.25 4.40 5.38
N ALA A 88 10.14 5.25 5.88
CA ALA A 88 10.54 5.25 7.29
C ALA A 88 9.35 5.56 8.21
N THR A 89 8.44 6.45 7.79
CA THR A 89 7.25 6.80 8.57
C THR A 89 6.28 5.63 8.64
N VAL A 90 5.96 5.01 7.50
CA VAL A 90 5.07 3.84 7.46
C VAL A 90 5.66 2.68 8.26
N ASP A 91 6.96 2.42 8.11
CA ASP A 91 7.65 1.35 8.83
C ASP A 91 7.53 1.51 10.36
N ARG A 92 7.69 2.72 10.86
CA ARG A 92 7.47 3.02 12.27
C ARG A 92 6.02 2.83 12.70
N LEU A 93 5.06 3.28 11.90
CA LEU A 93 3.63 3.17 12.21
C LEU A 93 3.19 1.71 12.26
N CYS A 94 3.72 0.85 11.41
CA CYS A 94 3.37 -0.57 11.38
C CYS A 94 4.32 -1.47 12.19
N GLY A 95 5.26 -0.90 12.97
CA GLY A 95 6.14 -1.67 13.85
C GLY A 95 7.17 -2.53 13.11
N GLY A 96 7.73 -2.05 12.01
CA GLY A 96 8.77 -2.74 11.24
C GLY A 96 8.26 -3.77 10.23
N ARG A 97 7.00 -3.67 9.81
CA ARG A 97 6.37 -4.59 8.85
C ARG A 97 6.33 -4.06 7.40
N PHE A 98 7.03 -2.96 7.11
CA PHE A 98 6.97 -2.33 5.78
C PHE A 98 8.05 -2.85 4.84
N ILE A 99 7.67 -3.09 3.59
CA ILE A 99 8.55 -3.50 2.48
C ILE A 99 8.43 -2.48 1.36
N LEU A 100 9.52 -1.83 1.00
CA LEU A 100 9.58 -0.94 -0.15
C LEU A 100 9.89 -1.75 -1.41
N GLY A 101 8.87 -1.96 -2.25
CA GLY A 101 9.03 -2.51 -3.60
C GLY A 101 9.29 -1.39 -4.62
N VAL A 102 10.32 -1.53 -5.44
CA VAL A 102 10.74 -0.58 -6.48
C VAL A 102 10.98 -1.26 -7.82
#